data_33dadf97e4ace24ac3791df5c4742c66
#
_entry.id   33dadf97e4ace24ac3791df5c4742c66
#
_cell.length_a   1.000
_cell.length_b   1.000
_cell.length_c   1.000
_cell.angle_alpha   90.00
_cell.angle_beta   90.00
_cell.angle_gamma   90.00
#
_symmetry.space_group_name_H-M   'P 1'
#
loop_
_entity.id
_entity.type
_entity.pdbx_description
1 polymer ?
#
loop_
_entity_poly.entity_id
_entity_poly.type
_entity_poly.pdbx_seq_one_letter_code
_entity_poly.pdbx_strand_id
1 'polypeptide(L)'
;MTRGPLFHEQTARQRIAALVDPGSFDELLPPPERITSPYLAQLGIPVSFDDGVVIGHAKIGGRKVYLAAQVGQFVGGAVGEIHGAKLTGLFKAAARDRTPCIVIVESGGVRLHEGSAGEIAIAETMRAIFECRAKKVPTIAVICSDIGAYGGMGILSTCCDFRVMTEHGRLGISGPIVIEKWMGKKAYDSSNRALVWKTSGGKTKYLLGDADSLVLDDAGAIREAISKLLGKSSAVSLKAVKARQAELAKRLKRFGQTEDADAVWKGMGVRDIEAASLASGPEFAAMAKREK
;
A
#
# COMPACT_ATOMS: atom_id res chain seq x y z
N MET A 1 7.03 26.99 -15.35
CA MET A 1 7.28 25.53 -15.38
C MET A 1 5.97 24.85 -15.06
N THR A 2 5.35 24.18 -16.01
CA THR A 2 4.16 23.35 -15.75
C THR A 2 4.60 22.20 -14.84
N ARG A 3 4.04 22.12 -13.62
CA ARG A 3 4.19 20.95 -12.75
C ARG A 3 3.72 19.72 -13.54
N GLY A 4 4.54 18.69 -13.62
CA GLY A 4 4.12 17.40 -14.16
C GLY A 4 2.96 16.80 -13.35
N PRO A 5 2.29 15.74 -13.84
CA PRO A 5 1.19 15.10 -13.13
C PRO A 5 1.65 14.63 -11.75
N LEU A 6 0.78 14.77 -10.74
CA LEU A 6 1.01 14.25 -9.42
C LEU A 6 1.20 12.72 -9.48
N PHE A 7 1.93 12.15 -8.53
CA PHE A 7 2.27 10.73 -8.59
C PHE A 7 1.03 9.81 -8.55
N HIS A 8 0.01 10.20 -7.79
CA HIS A 8 -1.25 9.45 -7.71
C HIS A 8 -2.07 9.47 -9.01
N GLU A 9 -1.87 10.48 -9.89
CA GLU A 9 -2.58 10.60 -11.17
C GLU A 9 -1.94 9.76 -12.28
N GLN A 10 -0.72 9.25 -12.07
CA GLN A 10 0.04 8.50 -13.06
C GLN A 10 -0.47 7.07 -13.19
N THR A 11 -0.33 6.49 -14.37
CA THR A 11 -0.53 5.06 -14.61
C THR A 11 0.55 4.22 -13.91
N ALA A 12 0.30 2.92 -13.72
CA ALA A 12 1.26 2.02 -13.10
C ALA A 12 2.66 2.08 -13.76
N ARG A 13 2.73 2.07 -15.10
CA ARG A 13 4.00 2.15 -15.83
C ARG A 13 4.67 3.51 -15.71
N GLN A 14 3.90 4.61 -15.69
CA GLN A 14 4.45 5.95 -15.44
C GLN A 14 5.01 6.08 -14.03
N ARG A 15 4.33 5.53 -13.02
CA ARG A 15 4.83 5.48 -11.62
C ARG A 15 6.15 4.71 -11.54
N ILE A 16 6.23 3.56 -12.21
CA ILE A 16 7.50 2.81 -12.28
C ILE A 16 8.59 3.68 -12.91
N ALA A 17 8.35 4.22 -14.09
CA ALA A 17 9.34 5.04 -14.81
C ALA A 17 9.81 6.26 -14.01
N ALA A 18 8.91 6.86 -13.20
CA ALA A 18 9.24 8.01 -12.36
C ALA A 18 10.11 7.65 -11.13
N LEU A 19 10.05 6.40 -10.65
CA LEU A 19 10.80 5.97 -9.47
C LEU A 19 12.15 5.34 -9.77
N VAL A 20 12.31 4.69 -10.91
CA VAL A 20 13.53 3.92 -11.22
C VAL A 20 14.60 4.75 -11.92
N ASP A 21 15.80 4.24 -11.98
CA ASP A 21 16.87 4.85 -12.79
C ASP A 21 16.50 4.75 -14.28
N PRO A 22 16.73 5.77 -15.09
CA PRO A 22 16.37 5.78 -16.51
C PRO A 22 16.87 4.52 -17.25
N GLY A 23 15.96 3.87 -17.99
CA GLY A 23 16.29 2.68 -18.81
C GLY A 23 16.61 1.42 -17.99
N SER A 24 16.42 1.42 -16.67
CA SER A 24 16.76 0.27 -15.82
C SER A 24 15.64 -0.72 -15.60
N PHE A 25 14.40 -0.38 -15.97
CA PHE A 25 13.24 -1.27 -15.78
C PHE A 25 13.18 -2.33 -16.88
N ASP A 26 13.11 -3.56 -16.46
CA ASP A 26 12.89 -4.74 -17.30
C ASP A 26 11.62 -5.43 -16.79
N GLU A 27 10.56 -5.37 -17.63
CA GLU A 27 9.25 -5.90 -17.30
C GLU A 27 9.24 -7.41 -17.44
N LEU A 28 8.92 -8.11 -16.36
CA LEU A 28 8.66 -9.54 -16.36
C LEU A 28 7.22 -9.78 -16.82
N LEU A 29 7.02 -10.74 -17.73
CA LEU A 29 5.73 -11.01 -18.38
C LEU A 29 5.18 -9.74 -19.06
N PRO A 30 5.91 -9.18 -20.03
CA PRO A 30 5.49 -7.96 -20.73
C PRO A 30 4.26 -8.20 -21.62
N PRO A 31 3.68 -7.17 -22.24
CA PRO A 31 2.46 -7.28 -23.04
C PRO A 31 2.42 -8.44 -24.07
N PRO A 32 3.50 -8.83 -24.76
CA PRO A 32 3.50 -9.98 -25.65
C PRO A 32 3.21 -11.32 -24.96
N GLU A 33 3.60 -11.47 -23.69
CA GLU A 33 3.37 -12.69 -22.90
C GLU A 33 1.90 -12.89 -22.51
N ARG A 34 1.12 -11.84 -22.46
CA ARG A 34 -0.32 -11.77 -22.23
C ARG A 34 -0.89 -12.89 -21.36
N ILE A 35 -0.74 -12.76 -20.05
CA ILE A 35 -1.33 -13.67 -19.08
C ILE A 35 -2.56 -13.01 -18.45
N THR A 36 -3.74 -13.59 -18.68
CA THR A 36 -5.02 -13.05 -18.21
C THR A 36 -5.76 -14.05 -17.34
N SER A 37 -6.67 -13.54 -16.49
CA SER A 37 -7.55 -14.38 -15.67
C SER A 37 -8.34 -15.37 -16.54
N PRO A 38 -8.37 -16.68 -16.20
CA PRO A 38 -9.18 -17.66 -16.89
C PRO A 38 -10.69 -17.51 -16.64
N TYR A 39 -11.08 -16.76 -15.61
CA TYR A 39 -12.46 -16.63 -15.15
C TYR A 39 -13.19 -15.43 -15.75
N LEU A 40 -12.51 -14.27 -15.87
CA LEU A 40 -13.17 -13.00 -16.20
C LEU A 40 -13.84 -13.04 -17.58
N ALA A 41 -13.19 -13.62 -18.58
CA ALA A 41 -13.76 -13.74 -19.92
C ALA A 41 -15.05 -14.58 -19.92
N GLN A 42 -15.12 -15.65 -19.12
CA GLN A 42 -16.30 -16.52 -19.00
C GLN A 42 -17.48 -15.78 -18.33
N LEU A 43 -17.19 -14.76 -17.51
CA LEU A 43 -18.19 -13.93 -16.85
C LEU A 43 -18.57 -12.67 -17.67
N GLY A 44 -18.07 -12.55 -18.89
CA GLY A 44 -18.28 -11.38 -19.74
C GLY A 44 -17.59 -10.10 -19.24
N ILE A 45 -16.60 -10.24 -18.36
CA ILE A 45 -15.84 -9.13 -17.80
C ILE A 45 -14.58 -8.92 -18.68
N PRO A 46 -14.30 -7.69 -19.12
CA PRO A 46 -13.10 -7.41 -19.91
C PRO A 46 -11.82 -7.90 -19.20
N VAL A 47 -10.90 -8.45 -19.96
CA VAL A 47 -9.59 -8.89 -19.48
C VAL A 47 -8.52 -7.83 -19.79
N SER A 48 -7.48 -7.75 -18.94
CA SER A 48 -6.29 -6.96 -19.20
C SER A 48 -5.09 -7.88 -19.46
N PHE A 49 -4.23 -7.51 -20.41
CA PHE A 49 -3.06 -8.31 -20.77
C PHE A 49 -2.06 -8.54 -19.61
N ASP A 50 -2.04 -7.64 -18.63
CA ASP A 50 -1.19 -7.73 -17.43
C ASP A 50 -1.94 -8.21 -16.19
N ASP A 51 -3.23 -8.50 -16.32
CA ASP A 51 -4.14 -8.86 -15.24
C ASP A 51 -4.14 -7.87 -14.06
N GLY A 52 -3.88 -6.60 -14.37
CA GLY A 52 -3.94 -5.50 -13.40
C GLY A 52 -2.70 -5.31 -12.54
N VAL A 53 -1.58 -5.95 -12.88
CA VAL A 53 -0.30 -5.70 -12.20
C VAL A 53 0.90 -5.81 -13.14
N VAL A 54 1.71 -4.76 -13.15
CA VAL A 54 3.00 -4.72 -13.83
C VAL A 54 4.07 -5.17 -12.84
N ILE A 55 4.90 -6.14 -13.24
CA ILE A 55 6.00 -6.62 -12.41
C ILE A 55 7.32 -6.59 -13.18
N GLY A 56 8.42 -6.39 -12.49
CA GLY A 56 9.74 -6.37 -13.12
C GLY A 56 10.89 -6.20 -12.13
N HIS A 57 12.08 -6.04 -12.67
CA HIS A 57 13.24 -5.62 -11.91
C HIS A 57 13.80 -4.30 -12.46
N ALA A 58 14.46 -3.54 -11.59
CA ALA A 58 14.96 -2.21 -11.92
C ALA A 58 16.17 -1.84 -11.05
N LYS A 59 16.61 -0.60 -11.19
CA LYS A 59 17.54 0.04 -10.26
C LYS A 59 16.92 1.32 -9.68
N ILE A 60 17.17 1.56 -8.40
CA ILE A 60 16.87 2.82 -7.73
C ILE A 60 18.14 3.31 -7.06
N GLY A 61 18.71 4.43 -7.55
CA GLY A 61 19.99 4.92 -7.10
C GLY A 61 21.12 3.89 -7.27
N GLY A 62 21.17 3.21 -8.41
CA GLY A 62 22.13 2.15 -8.74
C GLY A 62 21.87 0.80 -8.06
N ARG A 63 20.98 0.71 -7.08
CA ARG A 63 20.69 -0.54 -6.34
C ARG A 63 19.60 -1.34 -7.05
N LYS A 64 19.84 -2.62 -7.28
CA LYS A 64 18.84 -3.54 -7.84
C LYS A 64 17.64 -3.69 -6.91
N VAL A 65 16.44 -3.72 -7.49
CA VAL A 65 15.18 -3.96 -6.81
C VAL A 65 14.25 -4.80 -7.68
N TYR A 66 13.38 -5.58 -7.06
CA TYR A 66 12.17 -6.07 -7.68
C TYR A 66 11.03 -5.07 -7.44
N LEU A 67 10.18 -4.87 -8.42
CA LEU A 67 9.15 -3.83 -8.38
C LEU A 67 7.84 -4.33 -8.98
N ALA A 68 6.74 -4.08 -8.28
CA ALA A 68 5.39 -4.24 -8.79
C ALA A 68 4.62 -2.92 -8.72
N ALA A 69 3.72 -2.68 -9.68
CA ALA A 69 2.75 -1.59 -9.64
C ALA A 69 1.37 -2.09 -10.04
N GLN A 70 0.39 -1.89 -9.18
CA GLN A 70 -1.00 -2.26 -9.47
C GLN A 70 -1.68 -1.24 -10.37
N VAL A 71 -2.60 -1.73 -11.20
CA VAL A 71 -3.41 -0.95 -12.14
C VAL A 71 -4.80 -0.80 -11.55
N GLY A 72 -5.05 0.28 -10.84
CA GLY A 72 -6.31 0.52 -10.15
C GLY A 72 -7.53 0.63 -11.07
N GLN A 73 -7.33 1.04 -12.32
CA GLN A 73 -8.39 1.13 -13.32
C GLN A 73 -8.93 -0.25 -13.75
N PHE A 74 -8.15 -1.31 -13.57
CA PHE A 74 -8.58 -2.66 -13.88
C PHE A 74 -9.21 -3.33 -12.67
N VAL A 75 -10.52 -3.51 -12.69
CA VAL A 75 -11.33 -4.13 -11.61
C VAL A 75 -11.02 -3.53 -10.22
N GLY A 76 -10.80 -2.20 -10.15
CA GLY A 76 -10.45 -1.51 -8.91
C GLY A 76 -9.11 -1.95 -8.29
N GLY A 77 -8.18 -2.48 -9.09
CA GLY A 77 -6.92 -3.03 -8.62
C GLY A 77 -7.06 -4.29 -7.77
N ALA A 78 -8.23 -4.93 -7.80
CA ALA A 78 -8.51 -6.13 -7.01
C ALA A 78 -7.65 -7.32 -7.44
N VAL A 79 -7.13 -8.05 -6.45
CA VAL A 79 -6.25 -9.19 -6.64
C VAL A 79 -7.06 -10.43 -7.01
N GLY A 80 -6.78 -10.96 -8.21
CA GLY A 80 -7.27 -12.26 -8.67
C GLY A 80 -6.17 -13.31 -8.68
N GLU A 81 -6.43 -14.43 -9.32
CA GLU A 81 -5.49 -15.56 -9.41
C GLU A 81 -4.17 -15.18 -10.08
N ILE A 82 -4.22 -14.68 -11.30
CA ILE A 82 -3.02 -14.31 -12.09
C ILE A 82 -2.29 -13.12 -11.45
N HIS A 83 -3.05 -12.10 -11.03
CA HIS A 83 -2.49 -10.95 -10.31
C HIS A 83 -1.67 -11.39 -9.09
N GLY A 84 -2.27 -12.23 -8.25
CA GLY A 84 -1.59 -12.71 -7.04
C GLY A 84 -0.46 -13.69 -7.34
N ALA A 85 -0.58 -14.52 -8.36
CA ALA A 85 0.52 -15.39 -8.80
C ALA A 85 1.74 -14.57 -9.23
N LYS A 86 1.54 -13.46 -9.97
CA LYS A 86 2.61 -12.52 -10.36
C LYS A 86 3.27 -11.89 -9.14
N LEU A 87 2.49 -11.40 -8.17
CA LEU A 87 3.04 -10.85 -6.92
C LEU A 87 3.80 -11.91 -6.12
N THR A 88 3.24 -13.10 -5.98
CA THR A 88 3.87 -14.23 -5.26
C THR A 88 5.20 -14.61 -5.91
N GLY A 89 5.22 -14.74 -7.23
CA GLY A 89 6.42 -15.04 -8.01
C GLY A 89 7.51 -13.98 -7.83
N LEU A 90 7.10 -12.69 -7.86
CA LEU A 90 8.01 -11.57 -7.68
C LEU A 90 8.67 -11.58 -6.29
N PHE A 91 7.88 -11.76 -5.22
CA PHE A 91 8.44 -11.87 -3.86
C PHE A 91 9.31 -13.10 -3.67
N LYS A 92 8.97 -14.25 -4.26
CA LYS A 92 9.81 -15.45 -4.23
C LYS A 92 11.14 -15.22 -4.95
N ALA A 93 11.12 -14.54 -6.10
CA ALA A 93 12.34 -14.16 -6.82
C ALA A 93 13.20 -13.21 -5.97
N ALA A 94 12.59 -12.19 -5.36
CA ALA A 94 13.26 -11.27 -4.45
C ALA A 94 13.92 -12.01 -3.27
N ALA A 95 13.21 -12.95 -2.65
CA ALA A 95 13.73 -13.77 -1.56
C ALA A 95 14.89 -14.69 -2.00
N ARG A 96 14.80 -15.27 -3.20
CA ARG A 96 15.86 -16.10 -3.78
C ARG A 96 17.12 -15.29 -4.03
N ASP A 97 16.97 -14.13 -4.67
CA ASP A 97 18.08 -13.30 -5.14
C ASP A 97 18.58 -12.30 -4.08
N ARG A 98 17.99 -12.32 -2.87
CA ARG A 98 18.25 -11.39 -1.76
C ARG A 98 18.21 -9.92 -2.18
N THR A 99 17.24 -9.59 -3.03
CA THR A 99 17.08 -8.27 -3.64
C THR A 99 15.81 -7.62 -3.09
N PRO A 100 15.83 -6.34 -2.63
CA PRO A 100 14.66 -5.65 -2.11
C PRO A 100 13.47 -5.70 -3.06
N CYS A 101 12.25 -5.83 -2.50
CA CYS A 101 11.01 -5.85 -3.27
C CYS A 101 10.09 -4.69 -2.86
N ILE A 102 9.58 -3.97 -3.86
CA ILE A 102 8.73 -2.80 -3.70
C ILE A 102 7.40 -3.07 -4.40
N VAL A 103 6.29 -2.75 -3.75
CA VAL A 103 4.95 -2.81 -4.36
C VAL A 103 4.30 -1.44 -4.28
N ILE A 104 3.99 -0.84 -5.44
CA ILE A 104 3.15 0.35 -5.55
C ILE A 104 1.71 -0.12 -5.54
N VAL A 105 1.02 0.17 -4.44
CA VAL A 105 -0.31 -0.39 -4.15
C VAL A 105 -1.41 0.54 -4.60
N GLU A 106 -2.36 -0.01 -5.34
CA GLU A 106 -3.58 0.64 -5.78
C GLU A 106 -4.69 -0.41 -5.90
N SER A 107 -5.37 -0.73 -4.76
CA SER A 107 -6.27 -1.88 -4.71
C SER A 107 -7.42 -1.73 -3.74
N GLY A 108 -8.62 -2.00 -4.24
CA GLY A 108 -9.84 -2.13 -3.44
C GLY A 108 -9.92 -3.45 -2.65
N GLY A 109 -9.05 -4.44 -2.91
CA GLY A 109 -9.03 -5.70 -2.17
C GLY A 109 -8.89 -6.95 -3.04
N VAL A 110 -9.76 -7.94 -2.81
CA VAL A 110 -9.78 -9.22 -3.53
C VAL A 110 -10.82 -9.17 -4.65
N ARG A 111 -10.52 -9.80 -5.77
CA ARG A 111 -11.42 -9.94 -6.92
C ARG A 111 -12.46 -11.02 -6.66
N LEU A 112 -13.65 -10.61 -6.21
CA LEU A 112 -14.72 -11.53 -5.83
C LEU A 112 -15.25 -12.41 -6.98
N HIS A 113 -15.09 -11.96 -8.21
CA HIS A 113 -15.50 -12.69 -9.42
C HIS A 113 -14.77 -14.03 -9.59
N GLU A 114 -13.61 -14.20 -8.97
CA GLU A 114 -12.79 -15.41 -9.07
C GLU A 114 -12.93 -16.32 -7.84
N GLY A 115 -13.93 -16.07 -6.99
CA GLY A 115 -14.16 -16.86 -5.78
C GLY A 115 -12.92 -16.92 -4.90
N SER A 116 -12.60 -18.11 -4.39
CA SER A 116 -11.48 -18.31 -3.47
C SER A 116 -10.09 -18.17 -4.12
N ALA A 117 -9.98 -18.10 -5.46
CA ALA A 117 -8.67 -18.00 -6.12
C ALA A 117 -7.92 -16.72 -5.71
N GLY A 118 -8.62 -15.58 -5.62
CA GLY A 118 -8.03 -14.33 -5.16
C GLY A 118 -7.61 -14.38 -3.68
N GLU A 119 -8.39 -15.04 -2.82
CA GLU A 119 -8.06 -15.19 -1.40
C GLU A 119 -6.83 -16.08 -1.19
N ILE A 120 -6.75 -17.20 -1.91
CA ILE A 120 -5.58 -18.08 -1.92
C ILE A 120 -4.35 -17.32 -2.42
N ALA A 121 -4.49 -16.50 -3.46
CA ALA A 121 -3.42 -15.67 -3.99
C ALA A 121 -2.89 -14.66 -2.95
N ILE A 122 -3.76 -14.06 -2.14
CA ILE A 122 -3.37 -13.21 -1.01
C ILE A 122 -2.57 -14.00 0.03
N ALA A 123 -3.04 -15.18 0.41
CA ALA A 123 -2.36 -16.02 1.39
C ALA A 123 -0.95 -16.45 0.92
N GLU A 124 -0.82 -16.85 -0.35
CA GLU A 124 0.47 -17.22 -0.94
C GLU A 124 1.42 -16.04 -1.06
N THR A 125 0.92 -14.86 -1.44
CA THR A 125 1.73 -13.63 -1.49
C THR A 125 2.20 -13.24 -0.09
N MET A 126 1.34 -13.35 0.93
CA MET A 126 1.71 -13.09 2.32
C MET A 126 2.84 -14.03 2.78
N ARG A 127 2.74 -15.32 2.45
CA ARG A 127 3.80 -16.29 2.74
C ARG A 127 5.13 -15.92 2.09
N ALA A 128 5.10 -15.46 0.82
CA ALA A 128 6.29 -15.03 0.09
C ALA A 128 6.90 -13.74 0.68
N ILE A 129 6.08 -12.79 1.15
CA ILE A 129 6.55 -11.61 1.88
C ILE A 129 7.29 -12.02 3.16
N PHE A 130 6.72 -12.93 3.94
CA PHE A 130 7.38 -13.41 5.17
C PHE A 130 8.67 -14.21 4.87
N GLU A 131 8.75 -14.90 3.73
CA GLU A 131 10.01 -15.51 3.27
C GLU A 131 11.09 -14.45 3.01
N CYS A 132 10.76 -13.36 2.32
CA CYS A 132 11.67 -12.21 2.15
C CYS A 132 12.17 -11.71 3.51
N ARG A 133 11.26 -11.42 4.42
CA ARG A 133 11.57 -10.89 5.75
C ARG A 133 12.42 -11.84 6.60
N ALA A 134 12.15 -13.15 6.54
CA ALA A 134 12.96 -14.18 7.21
C ALA A 134 14.41 -14.18 6.69
N LYS A 135 14.60 -13.90 5.41
CA LYS A 135 15.91 -13.75 4.76
C LYS A 135 16.50 -12.34 4.89
N LYS A 136 15.86 -11.43 5.64
CA LYS A 136 16.21 -10.01 5.79
C LYS A 136 16.27 -9.26 4.46
N VAL A 137 15.42 -9.63 3.52
CA VAL A 137 15.23 -8.93 2.25
C VAL A 137 14.18 -7.85 2.46
N PRO A 138 14.50 -6.56 2.27
CA PRO A 138 13.56 -5.47 2.50
C PRO A 138 12.33 -5.57 1.61
N THR A 139 11.14 -5.41 2.21
CA THR A 139 9.87 -5.36 1.52
C THR A 139 9.19 -4.02 1.82
N ILE A 140 8.79 -3.28 0.78
CA ILE A 140 8.28 -1.91 0.90
C ILE A 140 6.95 -1.80 0.15
N ALA A 141 5.90 -1.39 0.84
CA ALA A 141 4.64 -1.00 0.23
C ALA A 141 4.59 0.53 0.06
N VAL A 142 4.30 1.01 -1.15
CA VAL A 142 4.09 2.42 -1.48
C VAL A 142 2.60 2.63 -1.71
N ILE A 143 1.95 3.43 -0.87
CA ILE A 143 0.50 3.65 -0.87
C ILE A 143 0.26 5.13 -1.11
N CYS A 144 -0.08 5.49 -2.34
CA CYS A 144 -0.14 6.88 -2.79
C CYS A 144 -1.41 7.22 -3.57
N SER A 145 -2.34 6.28 -3.74
CA SER A 145 -3.51 6.43 -4.62
C SER A 145 -4.81 6.58 -3.82
N ASP A 146 -5.77 7.27 -4.42
CA ASP A 146 -7.14 7.42 -3.94
C ASP A 146 -7.92 6.10 -3.86
N ILE A 147 -7.53 5.10 -4.64
CA ILE A 147 -8.08 3.74 -4.51
C ILE A 147 -7.57 3.13 -3.20
N GLY A 148 -6.30 3.39 -2.84
CA GLY A 148 -5.72 2.98 -1.59
C GLY A 148 -5.26 1.52 -1.57
N ALA A 149 -5.13 0.99 -0.36
CA ALA A 149 -4.76 -0.39 -0.06
C ALA A 149 -5.79 -0.99 0.90
N TYR A 150 -6.75 -1.71 0.36
CA TYR A 150 -7.84 -2.30 1.14
C TYR A 150 -7.92 -3.81 0.99
N GLY A 151 -8.71 -4.47 1.85
CA GLY A 151 -8.89 -5.90 1.84
C GLY A 151 -7.58 -6.66 1.91
N GLY A 152 -7.40 -7.63 1.02
CA GLY A 152 -6.18 -8.44 0.93
C GLY A 152 -4.91 -7.60 0.77
N MET A 153 -4.94 -6.55 -0.07
CA MET A 153 -3.77 -5.68 -0.25
C MET A 153 -3.50 -4.77 0.95
N GLY A 154 -4.51 -4.40 1.72
CA GLY A 154 -4.33 -3.76 3.03
C GLY A 154 -3.56 -4.65 3.99
N ILE A 155 -3.91 -5.95 4.04
CA ILE A 155 -3.21 -6.95 4.84
C ILE A 155 -1.76 -7.13 4.33
N LEU A 156 -1.57 -7.36 3.03
CA LEU A 156 -0.23 -7.55 2.44
C LEU A 156 0.69 -6.36 2.69
N SER A 157 0.15 -5.13 2.56
CA SER A 157 0.92 -3.92 2.85
C SER A 157 1.40 -3.86 4.29
N THR A 158 0.58 -4.31 5.25
CA THR A 158 0.99 -4.39 6.67
C THR A 158 1.95 -5.54 6.95
N CYS A 159 1.99 -6.57 6.12
CA CYS A 159 2.97 -7.65 6.19
C CYS A 159 4.35 -7.23 5.67
N CYS A 160 4.45 -6.20 4.83
CA CYS A 160 5.75 -5.65 4.40
C CYS A 160 6.52 -5.06 5.58
N ASP A 161 7.86 -4.96 5.43
CA ASP A 161 8.71 -4.31 6.44
C ASP A 161 8.32 -2.86 6.64
N PHE A 162 8.11 -2.13 5.54
CA PHE A 162 7.90 -0.69 5.55
C PHE A 162 6.73 -0.27 4.66
N ARG A 163 6.06 0.80 5.06
CA ARG A 163 4.97 1.47 4.32
C ARG A 163 5.34 2.94 4.12
N VAL A 164 5.49 3.34 2.86
CA VAL A 164 5.64 4.73 2.44
C VAL A 164 4.28 5.23 1.98
N MET A 165 3.77 6.28 2.59
CA MET A 165 2.47 6.85 2.22
C MET A 165 2.59 8.31 1.82
N THR A 166 1.74 8.74 0.89
CA THR A 166 1.42 10.14 0.66
C THR A 166 0.12 10.52 1.37
N GLU A 167 -0.21 11.80 1.40
CA GLU A 167 -1.50 12.24 1.96
C GLU A 167 -2.70 11.72 1.16
N HIS A 168 -2.55 11.43 -0.13
CA HIS A 168 -3.58 10.80 -0.96
C HIS A 168 -3.77 9.33 -0.66
N GLY A 169 -2.73 8.65 -0.18
CA GLY A 169 -2.78 7.24 0.14
C GLY A 169 -3.76 6.89 1.26
N ARG A 170 -4.47 5.78 1.10
CA ARG A 170 -5.42 5.25 2.08
C ARG A 170 -5.10 3.80 2.41
N LEU A 171 -5.15 3.45 3.68
CA LEU A 171 -4.85 2.09 4.16
C LEU A 171 -5.93 1.62 5.12
N GLY A 172 -6.48 0.44 4.88
CA GLY A 172 -7.49 -0.17 5.77
C GLY A 172 -7.78 -1.62 5.41
N ILE A 173 -8.52 -2.30 6.27
CA ILE A 173 -9.03 -3.66 5.98
C ILE A 173 -10.28 -3.56 5.11
N SER A 174 -11.22 -2.68 5.45
CA SER A 174 -12.45 -2.47 4.68
C SER A 174 -12.40 -1.13 3.96
N GLY A 175 -12.82 -1.11 2.70
CA GLY A 175 -12.98 0.12 1.93
C GLY A 175 -14.14 0.97 2.49
N PRO A 176 -14.17 2.29 2.21
CA PRO A 176 -15.17 3.21 2.76
C PRO A 176 -16.62 2.78 2.49
N ILE A 177 -16.92 2.31 1.28
CA ILE A 177 -18.27 1.83 0.90
C ILE A 177 -18.67 0.60 1.73
N VAL A 178 -17.73 -0.29 2.03
CA VAL A 178 -17.99 -1.49 2.85
C VAL A 178 -18.29 -1.08 4.29
N ILE A 179 -17.56 -0.11 4.83
CA ILE A 179 -17.79 0.42 6.18
C ILE A 179 -19.18 1.08 6.25
N GLU A 180 -19.54 1.90 5.26
CA GLU A 180 -20.87 2.53 5.18
C GLU A 180 -22.00 1.50 5.13
N LYS A 181 -21.84 0.43 4.34
CA LYS A 181 -22.83 -0.66 4.27
C LYS A 181 -23.03 -1.38 5.60
N TRP A 182 -21.98 -1.49 6.40
CA TRP A 182 -22.01 -2.16 7.70
C TRP A 182 -22.55 -1.27 8.81
N MET A 183 -22.11 0.00 8.87
CA MET A 183 -22.43 0.92 9.96
C MET A 183 -23.65 1.80 9.66
N GLY A 184 -24.03 1.92 8.40
CA GLY A 184 -25.02 2.85 7.89
C GLY A 184 -24.45 4.24 7.63
N LYS A 185 -25.04 4.93 6.64
CA LYS A 185 -24.57 6.25 6.15
C LYS A 185 -24.54 7.34 7.24
N LYS A 186 -25.42 7.26 8.25
CA LYS A 186 -25.42 8.21 9.37
C LYS A 186 -24.17 8.10 10.25
N ALA A 187 -23.66 6.88 10.44
CA ALA A 187 -22.47 6.63 11.24
C ALA A 187 -21.17 6.81 10.44
N TYR A 188 -21.19 6.44 9.17
CA TYR A 188 -20.04 6.58 8.28
C TYR A 188 -20.48 6.86 6.85
N ASP A 189 -20.27 8.08 6.38
CA ASP A 189 -20.58 8.50 5.00
C ASP A 189 -19.33 8.35 4.13
N SER A 190 -19.32 7.34 3.25
CA SER A 190 -18.22 7.06 2.32
C SER A 190 -18.01 8.16 1.28
N SER A 191 -19.00 9.02 1.04
CA SER A 191 -18.89 10.19 0.17
C SER A 191 -18.23 11.40 0.85
N ASN A 192 -18.17 11.40 2.18
CA ASN A 192 -17.47 12.42 2.95
C ASN A 192 -15.95 12.20 2.87
N ARG A 193 -15.33 12.85 1.91
CA ARG A 193 -13.88 12.71 1.67
C ARG A 193 -13.06 13.07 2.89
N ALA A 194 -13.41 14.12 3.62
CA ALA A 194 -12.68 14.52 4.82
C ALA A 194 -12.68 13.42 5.88
N LEU A 195 -13.84 12.80 6.14
CA LEU A 195 -13.97 11.66 7.06
C LEU A 195 -13.12 10.48 6.59
N VAL A 196 -13.19 10.12 5.30
CA VAL A 196 -12.44 8.99 4.73
C VAL A 196 -10.93 9.20 4.90
N TRP A 197 -10.41 10.41 4.60
CA TRP A 197 -8.99 10.70 4.77
C TRP A 197 -8.57 10.80 6.24
N LYS A 198 -9.42 11.33 7.11
CA LYS A 198 -9.13 11.35 8.57
C LYS A 198 -9.12 9.95 9.20
N THR A 199 -9.81 8.97 8.63
CA THR A 199 -9.85 7.61 9.18
C THR A 199 -8.81 6.67 8.56
N SER A 200 -8.62 6.72 7.24
CA SER A 200 -7.76 5.79 6.50
C SER A 200 -6.57 6.44 5.80
N GLY A 201 -6.47 7.76 5.80
CA GLY A 201 -5.46 8.51 5.05
C GLY A 201 -4.07 8.48 5.66
N GLY A 202 -3.08 8.87 4.85
CA GLY A 202 -1.67 8.81 5.20
C GLY A 202 -1.29 9.53 6.49
N LYS A 203 -1.89 10.70 6.79
CA LYS A 203 -1.65 11.45 8.03
C LYS A 203 -2.03 10.63 9.27
N THR A 204 -3.22 10.08 9.30
CA THR A 204 -3.69 9.23 10.40
C THR A 204 -2.84 7.96 10.53
N LYS A 205 -2.53 7.30 9.41
CA LYS A 205 -1.70 6.08 9.42
C LYS A 205 -0.28 6.35 9.89
N TYR A 206 0.28 7.50 9.53
CA TYR A 206 1.58 7.91 10.03
C TYR A 206 1.54 8.20 11.54
N LEU A 207 0.53 8.95 12.01
CA LEU A 207 0.35 9.26 13.43
C LEU A 207 0.21 7.99 14.28
N LEU A 208 -0.57 7.03 13.81
CA LEU A 208 -0.78 5.73 14.47
C LEU A 208 0.41 4.76 14.33
N GLY A 209 1.47 5.10 13.59
CA GLY A 209 2.60 4.20 13.34
C GLY A 209 2.30 3.07 12.35
N ASP A 210 1.20 3.15 11.61
CA ASP A 210 0.86 2.19 10.56
C ASP A 210 1.58 2.53 9.23
N ALA A 211 2.06 3.76 9.05
CA ALA A 211 2.98 4.16 7.99
C ALA A 211 4.34 4.55 8.57
N ASP A 212 5.41 4.15 7.90
CA ASP A 212 6.79 4.42 8.34
C ASP A 212 7.27 5.78 7.85
N SER A 213 6.79 6.22 6.69
CA SER A 213 7.08 7.53 6.10
C SER A 213 5.81 8.15 5.55
N LEU A 214 5.66 9.47 5.76
CA LEU A 214 4.64 10.30 5.13
C LEU A 214 5.36 11.35 4.30
N VAL A 215 5.18 11.32 2.99
CA VAL A 215 5.91 12.13 2.02
C VAL A 215 4.97 12.91 1.10
N LEU A 216 5.51 13.89 0.38
CA LEU A 216 4.77 14.58 -0.69
C LEU A 216 4.37 13.58 -1.79
N ASP A 217 3.29 13.88 -2.49
CA ASP A 217 2.84 13.13 -3.67
C ASP A 217 3.69 13.51 -4.90
N ASP A 218 4.96 13.23 -4.79
CA ASP A 218 6.01 13.55 -5.74
C ASP A 218 6.97 12.37 -5.89
N ALA A 219 7.31 12.03 -7.12
CA ALA A 219 8.16 10.87 -7.42
C ALA A 219 9.54 10.96 -6.75
N GLY A 220 10.12 12.16 -6.68
CA GLY A 220 11.42 12.39 -6.04
C GLY A 220 11.37 12.12 -4.54
N ALA A 221 10.33 12.64 -3.86
CA ALA A 221 10.12 12.44 -2.43
C ALA A 221 9.87 10.96 -2.08
N ILE A 222 9.06 10.28 -2.89
CA ILE A 222 8.78 8.84 -2.73
C ILE A 222 10.06 8.01 -2.97
N ARG A 223 10.79 8.31 -4.04
CA ARG A 223 12.06 7.66 -4.38
C ARG A 223 13.11 7.84 -3.27
N GLU A 224 13.22 9.02 -2.69
CA GLU A 224 14.11 9.30 -1.58
C GLU A 224 13.74 8.47 -0.33
N ALA A 225 12.45 8.41 0.02
CA ALA A 225 11.96 7.60 1.12
C ALA A 225 12.26 6.12 0.91
N ILE A 226 12.01 5.57 -0.29
CA ILE A 226 12.35 4.20 -0.65
C ILE A 226 13.86 3.97 -0.49
N SER A 227 14.70 4.86 -1.03
CA SER A 227 16.16 4.72 -1.00
C SER A 227 16.72 4.59 0.41
N LYS A 228 16.14 5.33 1.38
CA LYS A 228 16.50 5.25 2.80
C LYS A 228 16.13 3.91 3.45
N LEU A 229 15.23 3.14 2.85
CA LEU A 229 14.71 1.87 3.37
C LEU A 229 15.34 0.64 2.71
N LEU A 230 15.91 0.75 1.51
CA LEU A 230 16.46 -0.38 0.73
C LEU A 230 17.54 -1.21 1.45
N GLY A 231 18.17 -0.65 2.46
CA GLY A 231 19.20 -1.35 3.26
C GLY A 231 18.71 -1.83 4.63
N LYS A 232 17.42 -1.67 4.91
CA LYS A 232 16.83 -1.97 6.22
C LYS A 232 15.87 -3.15 6.12
N SER A 233 15.79 -3.97 7.16
CA SER A 233 14.76 -4.99 7.30
C SER A 233 14.27 -5.02 8.73
N SER A 234 13.00 -5.34 8.93
CA SER A 234 12.43 -5.53 10.26
C SER A 234 12.51 -7.01 10.66
N ALA A 235 12.84 -7.27 11.92
CA ALA A 235 12.91 -8.64 12.40
C ALA A 235 11.52 -9.27 12.50
N VAL A 236 11.36 -10.45 11.90
CA VAL A 236 10.20 -11.33 12.16
C VAL A 236 10.58 -12.25 13.32
N SER A 237 10.07 -11.95 14.50
CA SER A 237 10.32 -12.77 15.70
C SER A 237 9.07 -12.79 16.57
N LEU A 238 8.92 -13.85 17.37
CA LEU A 238 7.82 -13.94 18.33
C LEU A 238 7.80 -12.73 19.30
N LYS A 239 8.99 -12.22 19.68
CA LYS A 239 9.11 -11.02 20.52
C LYS A 239 8.52 -9.80 19.82
N ALA A 240 8.85 -9.57 18.54
CA ALA A 240 8.31 -8.45 17.75
C ALA A 240 6.79 -8.56 17.57
N VAL A 241 6.27 -9.76 17.29
CA VAL A 241 4.83 -10.00 17.15
C VAL A 241 4.09 -9.72 18.45
N LYS A 242 4.60 -10.21 19.60
CA LYS A 242 4.01 -9.95 20.93
C LYS A 242 4.05 -8.46 21.29
N ALA A 243 5.14 -7.76 20.98
CA ALA A 243 5.28 -6.32 21.21
C ALA A 243 4.24 -5.54 20.39
N ARG A 244 4.08 -5.86 19.09
CA ARG A 244 3.06 -5.24 18.24
C ARG A 244 1.64 -5.54 18.71
N GLN A 245 1.37 -6.76 19.14
CA GLN A 245 0.08 -7.13 19.72
C GLN A 245 -0.25 -6.29 20.95
N ALA A 246 0.71 -6.13 21.85
CA ALA A 246 0.53 -5.31 23.08
C ALA A 246 0.29 -3.84 22.75
N GLU A 247 0.97 -3.29 21.74
CA GLU A 247 0.76 -1.92 21.25
C GLU A 247 -0.66 -1.75 20.67
N LEU A 248 -1.10 -2.67 19.82
CA LEU A 248 -2.44 -2.65 19.24
C LEU A 248 -3.53 -2.77 20.32
N ALA A 249 -3.32 -3.63 21.33
CA ALA A 249 -4.24 -3.76 22.47
C ALA A 249 -4.36 -2.45 23.27
N LYS A 250 -3.23 -1.76 23.51
CA LYS A 250 -3.25 -0.43 24.16
C LYS A 250 -4.02 0.60 23.32
N ARG A 251 -3.79 0.61 22.01
CA ARG A 251 -4.49 1.50 21.06
C ARG A 251 -6.00 1.23 21.08
N LEU A 252 -6.40 -0.04 21.01
CA LEU A 252 -7.80 -0.45 21.07
C LEU A 252 -8.44 -0.02 22.39
N LYS A 253 -7.77 -0.22 23.54
CA LYS A 253 -8.26 0.23 24.85
C LYS A 253 -8.43 1.75 24.90
N ARG A 254 -7.52 2.52 24.27
CA ARG A 254 -7.55 3.98 24.29
C ARG A 254 -8.58 4.59 23.37
N PHE A 255 -8.76 4.01 22.17
CA PHE A 255 -9.54 4.63 21.10
C PHE A 255 -10.68 3.77 20.57
N GLY A 256 -10.86 2.54 21.07
CA GLY A 256 -11.83 1.59 20.52
C GLY A 256 -13.30 2.00 20.62
N GLN A 257 -13.61 2.97 21.50
CA GLN A 257 -14.94 3.57 21.65
C GLN A 257 -15.01 5.00 21.09
N THR A 258 -13.98 5.46 20.39
CA THR A 258 -13.91 6.81 19.85
C THR A 258 -14.57 6.82 18.47
N GLU A 259 -15.64 7.57 18.31
CA GLU A 259 -16.39 7.71 17.04
C GLU A 259 -15.83 8.85 16.18
N ASP A 260 -15.12 9.81 16.78
CA ASP A 260 -14.59 10.99 16.10
C ASP A 260 -13.07 10.85 15.84
N ALA A 261 -12.70 10.97 14.55
CA ALA A 261 -11.30 10.93 14.14
C ALA A 261 -10.47 12.10 14.72
N ASP A 262 -11.07 13.27 14.96
CA ASP A 262 -10.40 14.42 15.56
C ASP A 262 -10.05 14.14 17.01
N ALA A 263 -10.89 13.39 17.72
CA ALA A 263 -10.61 12.96 19.09
C ALA A 263 -9.42 12.00 19.14
N VAL A 264 -9.27 11.12 18.13
CA VAL A 264 -8.07 10.27 17.99
C VAL A 264 -6.81 11.14 17.79
N TRP A 265 -6.87 12.12 16.87
CA TRP A 265 -5.73 13.01 16.63
C TRP A 265 -5.33 13.81 17.87
N LYS A 266 -6.32 14.42 18.57
CA LYS A 266 -6.10 15.12 19.84
C LYS A 266 -5.47 14.18 20.88
N GLY A 267 -6.03 12.99 21.02
CA GLY A 267 -5.50 11.98 21.91
C GLY A 267 -4.05 11.58 21.58
N MET A 268 -3.64 11.61 20.32
CA MET A 268 -2.27 11.36 19.86
C MET A 268 -1.38 12.62 19.91
N GLY A 269 -1.85 13.72 20.49
CA GLY A 269 -1.05 14.92 20.74
C GLY A 269 -1.06 15.98 19.64
N VAL A 270 -1.94 15.86 18.65
CA VAL A 270 -2.16 16.93 17.65
C VAL A 270 -2.96 18.06 18.32
N ARG A 271 -2.33 19.23 18.47
CA ARG A 271 -2.93 20.36 19.20
C ARG A 271 -3.88 21.18 18.35
N ASP A 272 -3.51 21.44 17.12
CA ASP A 272 -4.28 22.23 16.15
C ASP A 272 -4.72 21.31 15.01
N ILE A 273 -5.98 20.88 15.07
CA ILE A 273 -6.55 19.92 14.09
C ILE A 273 -6.75 20.59 12.73
N GLU A 274 -7.11 21.87 12.70
CA GLU A 274 -7.35 22.60 11.46
C GLU A 274 -6.03 22.80 10.71
N ALA A 275 -5.02 23.36 11.37
CA ALA A 275 -3.70 23.53 10.77
C ALA A 275 -3.09 22.19 10.34
N ALA A 276 -3.23 21.13 11.17
CA ALA A 276 -2.76 19.80 10.83
C ALA A 276 -3.50 19.17 9.64
N SER A 277 -4.79 19.45 9.48
CA SER A 277 -5.59 18.99 8.34
C SER A 277 -5.13 19.63 7.02
N LEU A 278 -4.75 20.91 7.06
CA LEU A 278 -4.28 21.68 5.90
C LEU A 278 -2.78 21.48 5.59
N ALA A 279 -1.99 21.08 6.56
CA ALA A 279 -0.55 20.86 6.40
C ALA A 279 -0.25 19.79 5.34
N SER A 280 0.82 19.96 4.58
CA SER A 280 1.36 18.91 3.73
C SER A 280 1.84 17.70 4.55
N GLY A 281 2.04 16.55 3.90
CA GLY A 281 2.50 15.34 4.60
C GLY A 281 3.76 15.55 5.46
N PRO A 282 4.85 16.15 4.94
CA PRO A 282 6.05 16.47 5.72
C PRO A 282 5.83 17.46 6.86
N GLU A 283 5.02 18.51 6.64
CA GLU A 283 4.67 19.49 7.68
C GLU A 283 3.88 18.82 8.80
N PHE A 284 2.89 18.00 8.45
CA PHE A 284 2.16 17.19 9.42
C PHE A 284 3.09 16.27 10.22
N ALA A 285 4.02 15.61 9.55
CA ALA A 285 4.98 14.72 10.19
C ALA A 285 5.89 15.46 11.19
N ALA A 286 6.22 16.73 10.91
CA ALA A 286 6.97 17.58 11.83
C ALA A 286 6.13 18.05 13.04
N MET A 287 4.82 18.30 12.84
CA MET A 287 3.89 18.69 13.90
C MET A 287 3.52 17.52 14.81
N ALA A 288 3.42 16.32 14.25
CA ALA A 288 3.03 15.11 14.94
C ALA A 288 4.22 14.54 15.73
N LYS A 289 4.28 14.79 17.06
CA LYS A 289 5.22 14.07 17.91
C LYS A 289 4.78 12.62 18.01
N ARG A 290 5.42 11.73 17.21
CA ARG A 290 5.22 10.27 17.39
C ARG A 290 5.59 9.90 18.85
N GLU A 291 4.69 9.27 19.58
CA GLU A 291 5.06 8.48 20.75
C GLU A 291 5.97 7.33 20.23
N LYS A 292 7.25 7.34 20.59
CA LYS A 292 8.21 6.28 20.25
C LYS A 292 7.96 5.05 21.09
#